data_8240215de7f3695bb012b0429b3ea985
#
_entry.id   8240215de7f3695bb012b0429b3ea985
#
_cell.length_a   1.000
_cell.length_b   1.000
_cell.length_c   1.000
_cell.angle_alpha   90.00
_cell.angle_beta   90.00
_cell.angle_gamma   90.00
#
_symmetry.space_group_name_H-M   'P 1'
#
loop_
_entity.id
_entity.type
_entity.pdbx_description
1 polymer ?
#
loop_
_entity_poly.entity_id
_entity_poly.type
_entity_poly.pdbx_seq_one_letter_code
_entity_poly.pdbx_strand_id
1 'polypeptide(L)'
;QAAAQAAAAQAAAEEQKAEAMAKQFDEAMAAQNWHLAKGYGEVLQIEHPSSAAAARIQPLLGDIKAKAEAQAQQRRLAALWSYGDEPVGKNGHQLSAAIYSQEPVDTDGSGANPVRLIFRDHPSWGRSAYLVLEKGDFDCYQGCRLKVIADGKAVTLPGSRPKTDEAIAMFIDDHKALWKLAKKSRQVSIEFPTKAVGKRTAEFEVGGLDALKLPKWN
;
A
#
# COMPACT_ATOMS: atom_id res chain seq x y z
N GLN A 1 -3.27 31.76 -53.47
CA GLN A 1 -3.76 30.36 -53.53
C GLN A 1 -2.71 29.37 -52.99
N ALA A 2 -1.44 29.42 -53.37
CA ALA A 2 -0.39 28.54 -52.89
C ALA A 2 -0.16 28.59 -51.36
N ALA A 3 -0.20 29.78 -50.76
CA ALA A 3 -0.05 29.95 -49.30
C ALA A 3 -1.22 29.34 -48.51
N ALA A 4 -2.45 29.45 -49.00
CA ALA A 4 -3.61 28.83 -48.40
C ALA A 4 -3.59 27.28 -48.49
N GLN A 5 -3.11 26.77 -49.60
CA GLN A 5 -2.91 25.31 -49.78
C GLN A 5 -1.82 24.76 -48.86
N ALA A 6 -0.69 25.49 -48.69
CA ALA A 6 0.35 25.09 -47.79
C ALA A 6 -0.10 25.09 -46.32
N ALA A 7 -0.86 26.12 -45.92
CA ALA A 7 -1.43 26.20 -44.58
C ALA A 7 -2.45 25.05 -44.30
N ALA A 8 -3.31 24.73 -45.27
CA ALA A 8 -4.22 23.60 -45.16
C ALA A 8 -3.54 22.25 -45.06
N ALA A 9 -2.45 22.03 -45.85
CA ALA A 9 -1.67 20.81 -45.77
C ALA A 9 -0.94 20.67 -44.42
N GLN A 10 -0.45 21.77 -43.87
CA GLN A 10 0.19 21.80 -42.55
C GLN A 10 -0.80 21.51 -41.43
N ALA A 11 -2.01 22.09 -41.49
CA ALA A 11 -3.08 21.81 -40.52
C ALA A 11 -3.52 20.34 -40.58
N ALA A 12 -3.63 19.75 -41.80
CA ALA A 12 -3.97 18.35 -41.94
C ALA A 12 -2.86 17.42 -41.38
N ALA A 13 -1.58 17.76 -41.59
CA ALA A 13 -0.48 16.99 -41.02
C ALA A 13 -0.44 17.06 -39.48
N GLU A 14 -0.75 18.21 -38.89
CA GLU A 14 -0.86 18.36 -37.43
C GLU A 14 -2.05 17.57 -36.86
N GLU A 15 -3.20 17.58 -37.53
CA GLU A 15 -4.35 16.75 -37.12
C GLU A 15 -4.04 15.25 -37.20
N GLN A 16 -3.30 14.78 -38.20
CA GLN A 16 -2.87 13.38 -38.29
C GLN A 16 -1.96 12.98 -37.12
N LYS A 17 -1.05 13.86 -36.69
CA LYS A 17 -0.20 13.61 -35.52
C LYS A 17 -1.03 13.55 -34.24
N ALA A 18 -1.96 14.50 -34.09
CA ALA A 18 -2.87 14.53 -32.96
C ALA A 18 -3.73 13.27 -32.87
N GLU A 19 -4.24 12.77 -33.98
CA GLU A 19 -5.05 11.54 -34.04
C GLU A 19 -4.22 10.29 -33.74
N ALA A 20 -2.97 10.22 -34.18
CA ALA A 20 -2.06 9.13 -33.83
C ALA A 20 -1.80 9.09 -32.30
N MET A 21 -1.65 10.23 -31.65
CA MET A 21 -1.50 10.32 -30.21
C MET A 21 -2.81 9.99 -29.47
N ALA A 22 -3.95 10.44 -30.02
CA ALA A 22 -5.27 10.12 -29.50
C ALA A 22 -5.56 8.61 -29.54
N LYS A 23 -5.07 7.90 -30.54
CA LYS A 23 -5.15 6.44 -30.60
C LYS A 23 -4.39 5.78 -29.45
N GLN A 24 -3.19 6.25 -29.13
CA GLN A 24 -2.42 5.75 -27.97
C GLN A 24 -3.14 6.04 -26.64
N PHE A 25 -3.78 7.20 -26.54
CA PHE A 25 -4.64 7.52 -25.40
C PHE A 25 -5.81 6.53 -25.29
N ASP A 26 -6.53 6.27 -26.37
CA ASP A 26 -7.67 5.34 -26.39
C ASP A 26 -7.24 3.90 -26.06
N GLU A 27 -6.08 3.44 -26.55
CA GLU A 27 -5.48 2.15 -26.20
C GLU A 27 -5.14 2.08 -24.69
N ALA A 28 -4.56 3.13 -24.13
CA ALA A 28 -4.27 3.20 -22.70
C ALA A 28 -5.55 3.21 -21.85
N MET A 29 -6.59 3.91 -22.31
CA MET A 29 -7.93 3.91 -21.69
C MET A 29 -8.54 2.52 -21.68
N ALA A 30 -8.52 1.82 -22.79
CA ALA A 30 -9.03 0.44 -22.94
C ALA A 30 -8.29 -0.55 -22.02
N ALA A 31 -6.98 -0.37 -21.87
CA ALA A 31 -6.13 -1.14 -20.96
C ALA A 31 -6.24 -0.72 -19.49
N GLN A 32 -7.05 0.30 -19.17
CA GLN A 32 -7.14 0.92 -17.84
C GLN A 32 -5.79 1.39 -17.28
N ASN A 33 -4.85 1.72 -18.16
CA ASN A 33 -3.57 2.29 -17.80
C ASN A 33 -3.71 3.82 -17.67
N TRP A 34 -4.30 4.24 -16.55
CA TRP A 34 -4.64 5.65 -16.30
C TRP A 34 -3.43 6.57 -16.32
N HIS A 35 -2.25 6.07 -15.92
CA HIS A 35 -1.03 6.85 -15.95
C HIS A 35 -0.60 7.20 -17.40
N LEU A 36 -0.63 6.21 -18.30
CA LEU A 36 -0.32 6.44 -19.70
C LEU A 36 -1.41 7.28 -20.38
N ALA A 37 -2.69 6.99 -20.12
CA ALA A 37 -3.80 7.79 -20.66
C ALA A 37 -3.69 9.26 -20.24
N LYS A 38 -3.39 9.52 -18.97
CA LYS A 38 -3.10 10.88 -18.47
C LYS A 38 -1.96 11.52 -19.27
N GLY A 39 -0.82 10.84 -19.40
CA GLY A 39 0.35 11.36 -20.11
C GLY A 39 0.04 11.72 -21.57
N TYR A 40 -0.55 10.81 -22.32
CA TYR A 40 -0.92 11.07 -23.71
C TYR A 40 -1.93 12.22 -23.85
N GLY A 41 -2.92 12.28 -22.97
CA GLY A 41 -3.91 13.35 -22.96
C GLY A 41 -3.30 14.71 -22.65
N GLU A 42 -2.42 14.80 -21.66
CA GLU A 42 -1.73 16.05 -21.30
C GLU A 42 -0.80 16.53 -22.43
N VAL A 43 -0.01 15.62 -23.03
CA VAL A 43 0.87 15.96 -24.15
C VAL A 43 0.05 16.43 -25.35
N LEU A 44 -1.07 15.77 -25.66
CA LEU A 44 -1.95 16.18 -26.75
C LEU A 44 -2.50 17.61 -26.55
N GLN A 45 -2.85 17.99 -25.33
CA GLN A 45 -3.32 19.35 -25.03
C GLN A 45 -2.21 20.40 -25.16
N ILE A 46 -0.95 20.02 -24.96
CA ILE A 46 0.21 20.92 -25.04
C ILE A 46 0.67 21.06 -26.49
N GLU A 47 0.83 19.94 -27.21
CA GLU A 47 1.40 19.94 -28.55
C GLU A 47 0.39 20.25 -29.66
N HIS A 48 -0.87 19.84 -29.48
CA HIS A 48 -1.92 19.95 -30.49
C HIS A 48 -3.23 20.54 -29.90
N PRO A 49 -3.18 21.69 -29.19
CA PRO A 49 -4.34 22.23 -28.43
C PRO A 49 -5.56 22.55 -29.29
N SER A 50 -5.37 22.82 -30.59
CA SER A 50 -6.44 23.19 -31.53
C SER A 50 -6.99 22.00 -32.32
N SER A 51 -6.51 20.78 -32.08
CA SER A 51 -6.95 19.59 -32.81
C SER A 51 -8.33 19.12 -32.34
N ALA A 52 -9.06 18.44 -33.22
CA ALA A 52 -10.32 17.78 -32.89
C ALA A 52 -10.11 16.70 -31.81
N ALA A 53 -8.99 16.00 -31.85
CA ALA A 53 -8.59 15.02 -30.87
C ALA A 53 -8.41 15.63 -29.47
N ALA A 54 -7.74 16.78 -29.37
CA ALA A 54 -7.59 17.49 -28.09
C ALA A 54 -8.94 17.92 -27.52
N ALA A 55 -9.81 18.48 -28.34
CA ALA A 55 -11.16 18.89 -27.93
C ALA A 55 -12.00 17.69 -27.44
N ARG A 56 -11.87 16.53 -28.06
CA ARG A 56 -12.54 15.28 -27.66
C ARG A 56 -12.05 14.77 -26.30
N ILE A 57 -10.77 14.85 -26.05
CA ILE A 57 -10.13 14.26 -24.85
C ILE A 57 -10.19 15.19 -23.64
N GLN A 58 -10.19 16.51 -23.84
CA GLN A 58 -10.17 17.52 -22.77
C GLN A 58 -11.18 17.25 -21.64
N PRO A 59 -12.48 16.98 -21.90
CA PRO A 59 -13.45 16.77 -20.83
C PRO A 59 -13.19 15.50 -20.00
N LEU A 60 -12.37 14.55 -20.47
CA LEU A 60 -12.05 13.31 -19.80
C LEU A 60 -10.85 13.43 -18.86
N LEU A 61 -10.01 14.44 -19.03
CA LEU A 61 -8.71 14.54 -18.35
C LEU A 61 -8.85 14.65 -16.83
N GLY A 62 -9.89 15.32 -16.33
CA GLY A 62 -10.11 15.44 -14.88
C GLY A 62 -10.33 14.09 -14.21
N ASP A 63 -11.20 13.26 -14.77
CA ASP A 63 -11.48 11.90 -14.26
C ASP A 63 -10.27 10.97 -14.40
N ILE A 64 -9.58 11.03 -15.55
CA ILE A 64 -8.37 10.23 -15.80
C ILE A 64 -7.25 10.58 -14.82
N LYS A 65 -7.06 11.87 -14.51
CA LYS A 65 -6.09 12.33 -13.53
C LYS A 65 -6.39 11.75 -12.15
N ALA A 66 -7.65 11.83 -11.71
CA ALA A 66 -8.06 11.25 -10.43
C ALA A 66 -7.83 9.73 -10.37
N LYS A 67 -8.15 9.00 -11.46
CA LYS A 67 -7.89 7.56 -11.57
C LYS A 67 -6.40 7.22 -11.58
N ALA A 68 -5.58 8.01 -12.27
CA ALA A 68 -4.13 7.84 -12.30
C ALA A 68 -3.51 8.05 -10.91
N GLU A 69 -3.96 9.06 -10.18
CA GLU A 69 -3.53 9.33 -8.80
C GLU A 69 -3.94 8.19 -7.86
N ALA A 70 -5.17 7.70 -7.95
CA ALA A 70 -5.65 6.55 -7.16
C ALA A 70 -4.84 5.28 -7.46
N GLN A 71 -4.54 5.00 -8.73
CA GLN A 71 -3.71 3.86 -9.12
C GLN A 71 -2.26 3.98 -8.63
N ALA A 72 -1.68 5.18 -8.69
CA ALA A 72 -0.35 5.44 -8.16
C ALA A 72 -0.31 5.24 -6.64
N GLN A 73 -1.32 5.75 -5.92
CA GLN A 73 -1.44 5.57 -4.48
C GLN A 73 -1.60 4.10 -4.10
N GLN A 74 -2.42 3.34 -4.84
CA GLN A 74 -2.58 1.90 -4.59
C GLN A 74 -1.28 1.13 -4.80
N ARG A 75 -0.51 1.45 -5.85
CA ARG A 75 0.82 0.86 -6.08
C ARG A 75 1.80 1.21 -4.96
N ARG A 76 1.79 2.46 -4.49
CA ARG A 76 2.61 2.89 -3.35
C ARG A 76 2.28 2.08 -2.10
N LEU A 77 1.01 1.97 -1.75
CA LEU A 77 0.57 1.21 -0.57
C LEU A 77 0.91 -0.28 -0.69
N ALA A 78 0.73 -0.88 -1.87
CA ALA A 78 1.10 -2.28 -2.10
C ALA A 78 2.60 -2.52 -1.94
N ALA A 79 3.44 -1.56 -2.33
CA ALA A 79 4.91 -1.64 -2.19
C ALA A 79 5.40 -1.54 -0.74
N LEU A 80 4.56 -1.11 0.22
CA LEU A 80 4.90 -1.11 1.65
C LEU A 80 4.89 -2.52 2.25
N TRP A 81 4.20 -3.47 1.61
CA TRP A 81 4.11 -4.84 2.08
C TRP A 81 5.21 -5.71 1.48
N SER A 82 5.82 -6.53 2.31
CA SER A 82 6.71 -7.62 1.90
C SER A 82 6.05 -8.96 2.19
N TYR A 83 6.18 -9.88 1.24
CA TYR A 83 5.62 -11.23 1.36
C TYR A 83 6.73 -12.25 1.33
N GLY A 84 6.69 -13.20 2.27
CA GLY A 84 7.60 -14.33 2.34
C GLY A 84 6.88 -15.63 2.01
N ASP A 85 7.61 -16.52 1.34
CA ASP A 85 7.23 -17.92 1.10
C ASP A 85 8.48 -18.75 1.32
N GLU A 86 8.59 -19.34 2.53
CA GLU A 86 9.78 -20.05 2.97
C GLU A 86 9.47 -21.52 3.16
N PRO A 87 10.25 -22.45 2.57
CA PRO A 87 10.06 -23.87 2.79
C PRO A 87 10.35 -24.25 4.25
N VAL A 88 9.46 -25.04 4.84
CA VAL A 88 9.59 -25.56 6.21
C VAL A 88 9.46 -27.08 6.19
N GLY A 89 10.52 -27.77 6.59
CA GLY A 89 10.57 -29.23 6.53
C GLY A 89 10.52 -29.77 5.09
N LYS A 90 9.95 -30.98 4.92
CA LYS A 90 9.95 -31.62 3.59
C LYS A 90 8.83 -31.17 2.66
N ASN A 91 7.69 -30.76 3.19
CA ASN A 91 6.47 -30.51 2.38
C ASN A 91 5.65 -29.31 2.88
N GLY A 92 6.23 -28.44 3.69
CA GLY A 92 5.52 -27.28 4.25
C GLY A 92 6.10 -25.97 3.74
N HIS A 93 5.27 -24.94 3.72
CA HIS A 93 5.68 -23.56 3.44
C HIS A 93 5.16 -22.64 4.54
N GLN A 94 6.01 -21.77 5.02
CA GLN A 94 5.63 -20.65 5.86
C GLN A 94 5.35 -19.45 4.97
N LEU A 95 4.14 -18.96 5.00
CA LEU A 95 3.75 -17.72 4.31
C LEU A 95 3.73 -16.56 5.31
N SER A 96 4.18 -15.41 4.87
CA SER A 96 4.13 -14.19 5.69
C SER A 96 3.79 -12.97 4.87
N ALA A 97 3.13 -12.00 5.52
CA ALA A 97 2.97 -10.64 5.06
C ALA A 97 3.46 -9.71 6.16
N ALA A 98 4.32 -8.78 5.82
CA ALA A 98 4.93 -7.88 6.78
C ALA A 98 4.96 -6.44 6.27
N ILE A 99 4.79 -5.51 7.19
CA ILE A 99 4.83 -4.07 6.93
C ILE A 99 5.57 -3.37 8.07
N TYR A 100 6.35 -2.35 7.75
CA TYR A 100 6.96 -1.47 8.74
C TYR A 100 6.03 -0.33 9.15
N SER A 101 6.23 0.19 10.35
CA SER A 101 5.57 1.41 10.79
C SER A 101 5.91 2.57 9.88
N GLN A 102 4.95 3.47 9.68
CA GLN A 102 5.07 4.66 8.85
C GLN A 102 6.22 5.55 9.35
N GLU A 103 6.27 5.73 10.65
CA GLU A 103 7.35 6.46 11.32
C GLU A 103 8.09 5.52 12.29
N PRO A 104 9.40 5.72 12.47
CA PRO A 104 10.15 5.00 13.50
C PRO A 104 9.66 5.39 14.91
N VAL A 105 9.77 4.45 15.85
CA VAL A 105 9.32 4.61 17.25
C VAL A 105 10.48 4.37 18.20
N ASP A 106 10.67 5.23 19.19
CA ASP A 106 11.63 4.99 20.28
C ASP A 106 11.01 4.00 21.27
N THR A 107 11.61 2.82 21.38
CA THR A 107 11.12 1.70 22.20
C THR A 107 11.99 1.35 23.39
N ASP A 108 13.18 1.97 23.52
CA ASP A 108 14.12 1.72 24.61
C ASP A 108 14.84 2.98 25.16
N GLY A 109 14.56 4.16 24.59
CA GLY A 109 15.22 5.42 24.95
C GLY A 109 16.53 5.67 24.21
N SER A 110 16.95 4.77 23.30
CA SER A 110 18.19 4.93 22.53
C SER A 110 18.01 5.60 21.17
N GLY A 111 16.79 5.89 20.80
CA GLY A 111 16.41 6.48 19.51
C GLY A 111 15.33 5.69 18.77
N ALA A 112 14.72 6.32 17.80
CA ALA A 112 13.60 5.74 17.05
C ALA A 112 14.06 4.70 16.05
N ASN A 113 13.36 3.54 16.00
CA ASN A 113 13.58 2.44 15.08
C ASN A 113 12.24 1.98 14.48
N PRO A 114 12.24 1.40 13.27
CA PRO A 114 11.01 0.86 12.69
C PRO A 114 10.42 -0.26 13.55
N VAL A 115 9.09 -0.26 13.68
CA VAL A 115 8.32 -1.37 14.24
C VAL A 115 7.75 -2.17 13.09
N ARG A 116 7.82 -3.48 13.14
CA ARG A 116 7.33 -4.37 12.09
C ARG A 116 6.08 -5.11 12.53
N LEU A 117 5.01 -5.05 11.74
CA LEU A 117 3.82 -5.86 11.90
C LEU A 117 3.90 -7.04 10.94
N ILE A 118 3.71 -8.26 11.43
CA ILE A 118 3.80 -9.48 10.65
C ILE A 118 2.54 -10.31 10.85
N PHE A 119 1.97 -10.78 9.74
CA PHE A 119 1.00 -11.88 9.68
C PHE A 119 1.71 -13.09 9.12
N ARG A 120 1.61 -14.25 9.79
CA ARG A 120 2.30 -15.47 9.44
C ARG A 120 1.34 -16.66 9.43
N ASP A 121 1.45 -17.53 8.42
CA ASP A 121 0.88 -18.86 8.37
C ASP A 121 2.01 -19.89 8.38
N HIS A 122 2.16 -20.61 9.48
CA HIS A 122 3.20 -21.64 9.63
C HIS A 122 2.56 -23.03 9.57
N PRO A 123 3.15 -24.00 8.83
CA PRO A 123 2.54 -25.32 8.63
C PRO A 123 2.30 -26.09 9.93
N SER A 124 3.16 -25.92 10.95
CA SER A 124 3.05 -26.61 12.23
C SER A 124 2.42 -25.76 13.34
N TRP A 125 2.58 -24.44 13.32
CA TRP A 125 2.15 -23.55 14.40
C TRP A 125 0.88 -22.76 14.05
N GLY A 126 0.40 -22.87 12.81
CA GLY A 126 -0.79 -22.17 12.35
C GLY A 126 -0.55 -20.67 12.15
N ARG A 127 -1.64 -19.92 12.23
CA ARG A 127 -1.67 -18.48 11.99
C ARG A 127 -1.31 -17.69 13.23
N SER A 128 -0.50 -16.66 13.07
CA SER A 128 -0.16 -15.70 14.12
C SER A 128 0.05 -14.30 13.56
N ALA A 129 -0.26 -13.29 14.36
CA ALA A 129 0.09 -11.91 14.08
C ALA A 129 0.92 -11.36 15.24
N TYR A 130 1.96 -10.60 14.93
CA TYR A 130 2.85 -10.09 15.97
C TYR A 130 3.58 -8.82 15.51
N LEU A 131 3.96 -8.02 16.51
CA LEU A 131 4.88 -6.90 16.34
C LEU A 131 6.30 -7.36 16.61
N VAL A 132 7.27 -6.78 15.90
CA VAL A 132 8.70 -6.96 16.13
C VAL A 132 9.35 -5.60 16.29
N LEU A 133 10.16 -5.47 17.33
CA LEU A 133 11.02 -4.32 17.58
C LEU A 133 12.43 -4.60 17.08
N GLU A 134 13.15 -3.58 16.63
CA GLU A 134 14.61 -3.69 16.39
C GLU A 134 15.39 -3.61 17.69
N LYS A 135 14.88 -2.83 18.65
CA LYS A 135 15.48 -2.63 19.99
C LYS A 135 14.40 -2.54 21.05
N GLY A 136 14.79 -2.80 22.29
CA GLY A 136 13.89 -2.72 23.43
C GLY A 136 13.15 -4.03 23.69
N ASP A 137 12.22 -3.97 24.61
CA ASP A 137 11.46 -5.11 25.11
C ASP A 137 10.01 -4.72 25.38
N PHE A 138 9.10 -5.63 25.07
CA PHE A 138 7.68 -5.44 25.37
C PHE A 138 7.39 -5.71 26.86
N ASP A 139 6.68 -4.79 27.52
CA ASP A 139 6.13 -5.00 28.87
C ASP A 139 4.79 -5.73 28.79
N CYS A 140 4.83 -6.99 28.38
CA CYS A 140 3.65 -7.83 28.14
C CYS A 140 3.84 -9.26 28.66
N TYR A 141 4.65 -9.45 29.73
CA TYR A 141 5.09 -10.77 30.22
C TYR A 141 3.94 -11.65 30.72
N GLN A 142 2.93 -11.07 31.36
CA GLN A 142 1.72 -11.76 31.85
C GLN A 142 0.50 -11.54 30.95
N GLY A 143 0.73 -11.13 29.71
CA GLY A 143 -0.30 -10.63 28.82
C GLY A 143 -0.55 -9.12 29.00
N CYS A 144 -1.02 -8.49 27.95
CA CYS A 144 -1.35 -7.07 27.94
C CYS A 144 -2.58 -6.79 27.06
N ARG A 145 -3.08 -5.57 27.15
CA ARG A 145 -4.17 -5.08 26.32
C ARG A 145 -3.64 -4.03 25.36
N LEU A 146 -3.84 -4.26 24.08
CA LEU A 146 -3.38 -3.39 23.02
C LEU A 146 -4.56 -2.55 22.52
N LYS A 147 -4.37 -1.24 22.49
CA LYS A 147 -5.34 -0.35 21.83
C LYS A 147 -5.02 -0.29 20.35
N VAL A 148 -5.94 -0.77 19.54
CA VAL A 148 -5.84 -0.75 18.07
C VAL A 148 -6.86 0.24 17.53
N ILE A 149 -6.43 1.17 16.69
CA ILE A 149 -7.30 2.13 16.01
C ILE A 149 -7.21 1.85 14.50
N ALA A 150 -8.33 1.54 13.90
CA ALA A 150 -8.45 1.28 12.47
C ALA A 150 -9.40 2.30 11.84
N ASP A 151 -8.89 3.16 10.96
CA ASP A 151 -9.63 4.27 10.35
C ASP A 151 -10.48 5.07 11.37
N GLY A 152 -9.86 5.40 12.52
CA GLY A 152 -10.49 6.17 13.59
C GLY A 152 -11.37 5.38 14.58
N LYS A 153 -11.59 4.08 14.36
CA LYS A 153 -12.37 3.21 15.27
C LYS A 153 -11.44 2.43 16.21
N ALA A 154 -11.59 2.62 17.50
CA ALA A 154 -10.79 1.96 18.51
C ALA A 154 -11.37 0.61 18.91
N VAL A 155 -10.50 -0.41 19.00
CA VAL A 155 -10.77 -1.72 19.59
C VAL A 155 -9.63 -2.10 20.53
N THR A 156 -9.89 -2.99 21.48
CA THR A 156 -8.86 -3.53 22.38
C THR A 156 -8.65 -4.99 22.05
N LEU A 157 -7.39 -5.36 21.75
CA LEU A 157 -7.01 -6.74 21.47
C LEU A 157 -6.06 -7.25 22.57
N PRO A 158 -6.12 -8.55 22.93
CA PRO A 158 -5.17 -9.15 23.85
C PRO A 158 -3.80 -9.34 23.16
N GLY A 159 -2.73 -9.12 23.91
CA GLY A 159 -1.36 -9.37 23.49
C GLY A 159 -0.62 -10.25 24.49
N SER A 160 0.35 -10.99 23.99
CA SER A 160 1.25 -11.84 24.76
C SER A 160 2.65 -11.84 24.18
N ARG A 161 3.64 -12.12 25.02
CA ARG A 161 5.03 -12.25 24.57
C ARG A 161 5.61 -13.60 25.00
N PRO A 162 6.68 -14.10 24.34
CA PRO A 162 7.41 -15.24 24.84
C PRO A 162 7.88 -15.03 26.29
N LYS A 163 7.88 -16.10 27.09
CA LYS A 163 8.34 -16.09 28.50
C LYS A 163 9.88 -16.22 28.54
N THR A 164 10.53 -15.22 27.95
CA THR A 164 12.00 -15.09 27.95
C THR A 164 12.36 -13.79 28.67
N ASP A 165 13.61 -13.62 29.09
CA ASP A 165 14.05 -12.42 29.80
C ASP A 165 13.86 -11.16 28.96
N GLU A 166 14.12 -11.26 27.67
CA GLU A 166 13.87 -10.22 26.67
C GLU A 166 13.01 -10.76 25.52
N ALA A 167 12.10 -9.97 25.00
CA ALA A 167 11.31 -10.28 23.82
C ALA A 167 11.16 -9.08 22.91
N ILE A 168 11.79 -9.16 21.75
CA ILE A 168 11.60 -8.22 20.63
C ILE A 168 10.34 -8.50 19.82
N ALA A 169 9.65 -9.60 20.09
CA ALA A 169 8.38 -9.97 19.46
C ALA A 169 7.26 -10.06 20.50
N MET A 170 6.08 -9.55 20.13
CA MET A 170 4.86 -9.64 20.91
C MET A 170 3.71 -10.08 20.01
N PHE A 171 3.02 -11.15 20.40
CA PHE A 171 1.86 -11.67 19.67
C PHE A 171 0.62 -10.84 19.95
N ILE A 172 -0.20 -10.68 18.93
CA ILE A 172 -1.56 -10.16 19.04
C ILE A 172 -2.48 -11.37 18.94
N ASP A 173 -3.01 -11.80 20.12
CA ASP A 173 -3.63 -13.11 20.25
C ASP A 173 -4.91 -13.25 19.44
N ASP A 174 -5.71 -12.18 19.33
CA ASP A 174 -6.82 -12.16 18.36
C ASP A 174 -6.33 -11.71 16.97
N HIS A 175 -5.46 -12.55 16.41
CA HIS A 175 -4.90 -12.32 15.08
C HIS A 175 -5.96 -12.25 13.98
N LYS A 176 -7.12 -12.93 14.15
CA LYS A 176 -8.22 -12.89 13.18
C LYS A 176 -8.92 -11.53 13.15
N ALA A 177 -9.13 -10.93 14.33
CA ALA A 177 -9.70 -9.59 14.42
C ALA A 177 -8.75 -8.57 13.77
N LEU A 178 -7.45 -8.64 14.09
CA LEU A 178 -6.46 -7.75 13.49
C LEU A 178 -6.37 -7.89 11.96
N TRP A 179 -6.40 -9.13 11.45
CA TRP A 179 -6.43 -9.38 10.00
C TRP A 179 -7.64 -8.75 9.31
N LYS A 180 -8.83 -8.89 9.92
CA LYS A 180 -10.05 -8.25 9.40
C LYS A 180 -9.94 -6.73 9.37
N LEU A 181 -9.32 -6.13 10.39
CA LEU A 181 -9.08 -4.69 10.43
C LEU A 181 -8.08 -4.28 9.32
N ALA A 182 -6.94 -4.96 9.20
CA ALA A 182 -5.94 -4.67 8.19
C ALA A 182 -6.49 -4.78 6.75
N LYS A 183 -7.35 -5.77 6.47
CA LYS A 183 -8.00 -5.94 5.15
C LYS A 183 -8.98 -4.83 4.78
N LYS A 184 -9.60 -4.20 5.76
CA LYS A 184 -10.72 -3.26 5.53
C LYS A 184 -10.33 -1.80 5.70
N SER A 185 -9.17 -1.53 6.32
CA SER A 185 -8.74 -0.20 6.68
C SER A 185 -7.63 0.30 5.76
N ARG A 186 -7.49 1.62 5.70
CA ARG A 186 -6.33 2.26 5.07
C ARG A 186 -5.17 2.37 6.03
N GLN A 187 -5.45 2.60 7.30
CA GLN A 187 -4.47 2.79 8.36
C GLN A 187 -4.88 2.04 9.62
N VAL A 188 -3.90 1.45 10.28
CA VAL A 188 -4.04 0.83 11.60
C VAL A 188 -2.94 1.37 12.48
N SER A 189 -3.28 1.88 13.67
CA SER A 189 -2.32 2.20 14.73
C SER A 189 -2.47 1.24 15.91
N ILE A 190 -1.35 0.84 16.48
CA ILE A 190 -1.29 -0.11 17.60
C ILE A 190 -0.49 0.52 18.73
N GLU A 191 -1.15 0.76 19.87
CA GLU A 191 -0.49 1.16 21.12
C GLU A 191 -0.07 -0.11 21.87
N PHE A 192 1.20 -0.17 22.26
CA PHE A 192 1.80 -1.29 22.97
C PHE A 192 2.70 -0.82 24.12
N PRO A 193 2.82 -1.60 25.22
CA PRO A 193 3.69 -1.25 26.33
C PRO A 193 5.14 -1.69 26.07
N THR A 194 6.09 -0.84 26.47
CA THR A 194 7.52 -1.15 26.49
C THR A 194 8.05 -1.06 27.92
N LYS A 195 9.09 -1.84 28.23
CA LYS A 195 9.71 -1.83 29.58
C LYS A 195 10.42 -0.52 29.89
N ALA A 196 11.14 0.03 28.93
CA ALA A 196 12.03 1.16 29.17
C ALA A 196 11.32 2.52 29.13
N VAL A 197 10.35 2.70 28.22
CA VAL A 197 9.81 4.02 27.88
C VAL A 197 8.27 4.10 27.92
N GLY A 198 7.63 3.08 28.55
CA GLY A 198 6.18 3.02 28.69
C GLY A 198 5.47 2.74 27.39
N LYS A 199 4.23 3.23 27.27
CA LYS A 199 3.42 2.99 26.07
C LYS A 199 3.92 3.76 24.87
N ARG A 200 3.92 3.10 23.74
CA ARG A 200 4.25 3.63 22.40
C ARG A 200 3.19 3.24 21.39
N THR A 201 3.09 4.00 20.32
CA THR A 201 2.16 3.73 19.22
C THR A 201 2.94 3.62 17.93
N ALA A 202 2.69 2.56 17.16
CA ALA A 202 3.16 2.42 15.79
C ALA A 202 1.97 2.49 14.82
N GLU A 203 2.15 3.22 13.73
CA GLU A 203 1.13 3.42 12.70
C GLU A 203 1.53 2.69 11.42
N PHE A 204 0.57 2.03 10.76
CA PHE A 204 0.78 1.22 9.58
C PHE A 204 -0.23 1.59 8.49
N GLU A 205 0.25 1.92 7.29
CA GLU A 205 -0.60 2.17 6.12
C GLU A 205 -0.97 0.84 5.44
N VAL A 206 -1.95 0.15 5.99
CA VAL A 206 -2.28 -1.23 5.62
C VAL A 206 -3.08 -1.39 4.32
N GLY A 207 -3.57 -0.31 3.71
CA GLY A 207 -4.49 -0.31 2.57
C GLY A 207 -3.99 -0.97 1.28
N GLY A 208 -2.72 -1.39 1.23
CA GLY A 208 -2.12 -2.13 0.11
C GLY A 208 -1.98 -3.63 0.35
N LEU A 209 -2.54 -4.18 1.44
CA LEU A 209 -2.46 -5.60 1.76
C LEU A 209 -3.10 -6.48 0.66
N ASP A 210 -2.30 -7.35 0.05
CA ASP A 210 -2.79 -8.40 -0.85
C ASP A 210 -3.11 -9.68 -0.06
N ALA A 211 -4.39 -9.82 0.27
CA ALA A 211 -4.86 -10.97 1.06
C ALA A 211 -4.74 -12.31 0.32
N LEU A 212 -4.59 -12.33 -1.00
CA LEU A 212 -4.40 -13.55 -1.78
C LEU A 212 -3.03 -14.20 -1.52
N LYS A 213 -2.06 -13.43 -1.03
CA LYS A 213 -0.74 -13.95 -0.64
C LYS A 213 -0.75 -14.82 0.62
N LEU A 214 -1.81 -14.71 1.43
CA LEU A 214 -2.03 -15.54 2.62
C LEU A 214 -3.41 -16.22 2.54
N PRO A 215 -3.60 -17.23 1.69
CA PRO A 215 -4.93 -17.77 1.34
C PRO A 215 -5.68 -18.38 2.54
N LYS A 216 -4.98 -18.95 3.52
CA LYS A 216 -5.62 -19.53 4.72
C LYS A 216 -6.13 -18.48 5.70
N TRP A 217 -5.84 -17.20 5.50
CA TRP A 217 -6.30 -16.10 6.32
C TRP A 217 -7.68 -15.54 5.87
N ASN A 218 -8.16 -15.95 4.72
CA ASN A 218 -9.43 -15.50 4.14
C ASN A 218 -10.62 -16.37 4.55
#